data_bbc6704b1df1aece6c6b664d078dbb0a
#
_entry.id   bbc6704b1df1aece6c6b664d078dbb0a
#
_cell.length_a   1.000
_cell.length_b   1.000
_cell.length_c   1.000
_cell.angle_alpha   90.00
_cell.angle_beta   90.00
_cell.angle_gamma   90.00
#
_symmetry.space_group_name_H-M   'P 1'
#
loop_
_entity.id
_entity.type
_entity.pdbx_description
1 polymer ?
#
loop_
_entity_poly.entity_id
_entity_poly.type
_entity_poly.pdbx_seq_one_letter_code
_entity_poly.pdbx_strand_id
1 'polypeptide(L)'
;FPYTTLFRSIYVTTEQGYPRVIGYKVKRDGVTFHYEFRSIGFYSDDNKVKIMTRGSKEILPRTYSYLLSRNLLDKKIVDINGKQVVRVDDLRIAEIAGEYRVIAVETGPLAKFRRMNCQGLGKFFYKIINKDYEDKVLMWDDVESLEMVNKNLQISVPYKKLSTLHPADLADILENLDASSRKQIFESLDEDLAADTLEEIEPEYKSSIIKDLSEAKAVEVLENMPND
;
A
#
# COMPACT_ATOMS: atom_id res chain seq x y z
N PHE A 1 -27.48 -17.08 -20.23
CA PHE A 1 -26.27 -16.96 -21.05
C PHE A 1 -25.07 -16.85 -20.11
N PRO A 2 -24.08 -17.72 -20.20
CA PRO A 2 -22.90 -17.64 -19.37
C PRO A 2 -21.95 -16.57 -19.95
N TYR A 3 -22.22 -15.31 -19.68
CA TYR A 3 -21.19 -14.30 -19.83
C TYR A 3 -20.17 -14.53 -18.73
N THR A 4 -18.98 -14.99 -19.07
CA THR A 4 -17.86 -15.09 -18.16
C THR A 4 -17.34 -13.68 -17.85
N THR A 5 -18.08 -12.98 -17.01
CA THR A 5 -17.61 -11.70 -16.45
C THR A 5 -16.57 -12.03 -15.41
N LEU A 6 -15.30 -11.79 -15.74
CA LEU A 6 -14.20 -12.04 -14.85
C LEU A 6 -13.93 -10.78 -14.02
N PHE A 7 -14.27 -10.85 -12.73
CA PHE A 7 -13.88 -9.83 -11.76
C PHE A 7 -12.35 -9.71 -11.70
N ARG A 8 -11.83 -8.49 -11.75
CA ARG A 8 -10.39 -8.24 -11.82
C ARG A 8 -9.84 -7.51 -10.62
N SER A 9 -10.54 -6.54 -10.10
CA SER A 9 -10.10 -5.78 -8.92
C SER A 9 -11.17 -4.79 -8.45
N ILE A 10 -10.93 -4.23 -7.28
CA ILE A 10 -11.74 -3.22 -6.59
C ILE A 10 -11.04 -1.87 -6.67
N TYR A 11 -11.80 -0.81 -6.86
CA TYR A 11 -11.37 0.57 -6.70
C TYR A 11 -11.66 1.08 -5.29
N VAL A 12 -10.70 1.76 -4.70
CA VAL A 12 -10.84 2.43 -3.40
C VAL A 12 -10.45 3.90 -3.50
N THR A 13 -10.96 4.72 -2.57
CA THR A 13 -10.54 6.11 -2.40
C THR A 13 -9.32 6.21 -1.50
N THR A 14 -8.64 7.36 -1.56
CA THR A 14 -7.58 7.76 -0.63
C THR A 14 -8.03 8.85 0.33
N GLU A 15 -9.31 8.91 0.63
CA GLU A 15 -9.82 9.79 1.69
C GLU A 15 -9.14 9.47 3.02
N GLN A 16 -9.11 10.44 3.93
CA GLN A 16 -8.52 10.23 5.26
C GLN A 16 -9.16 9.03 5.96
N GLY A 17 -8.34 8.21 6.59
CA GLY A 17 -8.74 6.98 7.28
C GLY A 17 -8.71 5.75 6.38
N TYR A 18 -9.61 4.82 6.65
CA TYR A 18 -9.67 3.53 5.94
C TYR A 18 -10.18 3.70 4.50
N PRO A 19 -9.42 3.27 3.47
CA PRO A 19 -9.83 3.42 2.07
C PRO A 19 -11.19 2.78 1.79
N ARG A 20 -12.12 3.57 1.25
CA ARG A 20 -13.49 3.14 0.96
C ARG A 20 -13.58 2.51 -0.41
N VAL A 21 -14.27 1.38 -0.50
CA VAL A 21 -14.57 0.71 -1.76
C VAL A 21 -15.59 1.53 -2.54
N ILE A 22 -15.25 1.95 -3.76
CA ILE A 22 -16.08 2.84 -4.59
C ILE A 22 -16.46 2.26 -5.95
N GLY A 23 -15.76 1.25 -6.41
CA GLY A 23 -15.99 0.69 -7.72
C GLY A 23 -15.26 -0.64 -7.94
N TYR A 24 -15.42 -1.18 -9.13
CA TYR A 24 -14.78 -2.43 -9.50
C TYR A 24 -14.41 -2.47 -10.98
N LYS A 25 -13.43 -3.29 -11.29
CA LYS A 25 -12.95 -3.57 -12.63
C LYS A 25 -13.32 -5.00 -13.02
N VAL A 26 -13.92 -5.15 -14.18
CA VAL A 26 -14.25 -6.46 -14.77
C VAL A 26 -13.73 -6.57 -16.19
N LYS A 27 -13.55 -7.79 -16.65
CA LYS A 27 -13.27 -8.10 -18.05
C LYS A 27 -14.39 -8.96 -18.60
N ARG A 28 -15.01 -8.52 -19.69
CA ARG A 28 -16.07 -9.23 -20.41
C ARG A 28 -15.70 -9.27 -21.89
N ASP A 29 -15.69 -10.46 -22.48
CA ASP A 29 -15.42 -10.67 -23.90
C ASP A 29 -14.12 -9.97 -24.41
N GLY A 30 -13.08 -10.01 -23.58
CA GLY A 30 -11.80 -9.37 -23.88
C GLY A 30 -11.73 -7.88 -23.52
N VAL A 31 -12.88 -7.20 -23.36
CA VAL A 31 -12.96 -5.77 -23.05
C VAL A 31 -12.97 -5.54 -21.54
N THR A 32 -12.30 -4.50 -21.10
CA THR A 32 -12.26 -4.08 -19.68
C THR A 32 -13.26 -2.97 -19.43
N PHE A 33 -14.07 -3.12 -18.40
CA PHE A 33 -15.05 -2.14 -17.94
C PHE A 33 -14.73 -1.72 -16.51
N HIS A 34 -15.07 -0.47 -16.20
CA HIS A 34 -14.87 0.16 -14.90
C HIS A 34 -16.22 0.67 -14.41
N TYR A 35 -16.65 0.20 -13.26
CA TYR A 35 -17.95 0.52 -12.69
C TYR A 35 -17.84 1.15 -11.32
N GLU A 36 -18.61 2.21 -11.10
CA GLU A 36 -18.97 2.72 -9.78
C GLU A 36 -20.33 2.10 -9.39
N PHE A 37 -20.61 1.98 -8.10
CA PHE A 37 -21.87 1.43 -7.60
C PHE A 37 -22.47 2.30 -6.49
N ARG A 38 -23.78 2.17 -6.25
CA ARG A 38 -24.43 2.76 -5.09
C ARG A 38 -24.25 1.91 -3.84
N SER A 39 -24.35 0.59 -4.00
CA SER A 39 -24.10 -0.35 -2.91
C SER A 39 -23.43 -1.61 -3.45
N ILE A 40 -22.61 -2.22 -2.61
CA ILE A 40 -21.94 -3.49 -2.88
C ILE A 40 -22.17 -4.42 -1.68
N GLY A 41 -22.30 -5.71 -1.92
CA GLY A 41 -22.34 -6.74 -0.91
C GLY A 41 -21.44 -7.90 -1.29
N PHE A 42 -20.79 -8.48 -0.30
CA PHE A 42 -19.95 -9.67 -0.44
C PHE A 42 -20.64 -10.83 0.26
N TYR A 43 -20.86 -11.90 -0.45
CA TYR A 43 -21.56 -13.10 0.05
C TYR A 43 -20.66 -14.31 -0.15
N SER A 44 -20.60 -15.18 0.86
CA SER A 44 -19.93 -16.46 0.73
C SER A 44 -20.94 -17.53 0.33
N ASP A 45 -20.63 -18.30 -0.72
CA ASP A 45 -21.42 -19.42 -1.20
C ASP A 45 -20.47 -20.54 -1.67
N ASP A 46 -20.55 -21.72 -1.08
CA ASP A 46 -19.69 -22.87 -1.38
C ASP A 46 -18.19 -22.52 -1.51
N ASN A 47 -17.63 -21.84 -0.51
CA ASN A 47 -16.24 -21.36 -0.51
C ASN A 47 -15.88 -20.36 -1.64
N LYS A 48 -16.88 -19.80 -2.33
CA LYS A 48 -16.69 -18.76 -3.33
C LYS A 48 -17.30 -17.46 -2.86
N VAL A 49 -16.55 -16.38 -3.01
CA VAL A 49 -17.06 -15.03 -2.74
C VAL A 49 -17.84 -14.56 -3.95
N LYS A 50 -19.13 -14.29 -3.76
CA LYS A 50 -19.98 -13.62 -4.74
C LYS A 50 -20.09 -12.14 -4.40
N ILE A 51 -19.99 -11.31 -5.41
CA ILE A 51 -20.10 -9.86 -5.28
C ILE A 51 -21.42 -9.44 -5.95
N MET A 52 -22.27 -8.77 -5.19
CA MET A 52 -23.51 -8.18 -5.71
C MET A 52 -23.44 -6.66 -5.64
N THR A 53 -23.78 -5.99 -6.73
CA THR A 53 -23.77 -4.53 -6.80
C THR A 53 -25.12 -4.01 -7.26
N ARG A 54 -25.51 -2.83 -6.77
CA ARG A 54 -26.72 -2.12 -7.21
C ARG A 54 -26.35 -0.72 -7.68
N GLY A 55 -27.06 -0.26 -8.73
CA GLY A 55 -26.87 1.07 -9.29
C GLY A 55 -25.50 1.28 -9.92
N SER A 56 -24.94 0.22 -10.53
CA SER A 56 -23.65 0.30 -11.23
C SER A 56 -23.73 1.20 -12.46
N LYS A 57 -22.79 2.13 -12.56
CA LYS A 57 -22.61 2.99 -13.75
C LYS A 57 -21.18 2.82 -14.24
N GLU A 58 -21.01 2.76 -15.55
CA GLU A 58 -19.67 2.79 -16.14
C GLU A 58 -19.05 4.17 -15.95
N ILE A 59 -17.82 4.18 -15.44
CA ILE A 59 -17.07 5.40 -15.20
C ILE A 59 -15.64 5.24 -15.67
N LEU A 60 -15.00 6.37 -15.95
CA LEU A 60 -13.54 6.42 -16.10
C LEU A 60 -12.88 6.44 -14.72
N PRO A 61 -11.73 5.77 -14.53
CA PRO A 61 -10.97 5.84 -13.30
C PRO A 61 -10.65 7.30 -12.95
N ARG A 62 -10.99 7.69 -11.73
CA ARG A 62 -10.70 9.04 -11.23
C ARG A 62 -9.25 9.11 -10.72
N THR A 63 -8.66 10.29 -10.72
CA THR A 63 -7.28 10.51 -10.24
C THR A 63 -7.07 10.14 -8.77
N TYR A 64 -8.13 10.16 -7.96
CA TYR A 64 -8.13 9.80 -6.54
C TYR A 64 -8.62 8.37 -6.27
N SER A 65 -8.82 7.55 -7.31
CA SER A 65 -9.21 6.15 -7.15
C SER A 65 -8.04 5.23 -7.44
N TYR A 66 -7.81 4.29 -6.54
CA TYR A 66 -6.73 3.32 -6.62
C TYR A 66 -7.28 1.92 -6.82
N LEU A 67 -6.67 1.19 -7.72
CA LEU A 67 -7.02 -0.20 -7.99
C LEU A 67 -6.22 -1.10 -7.05
N LEU A 68 -6.87 -1.82 -6.15
CA LEU A 68 -6.20 -2.63 -5.13
C LEU A 68 -5.17 -3.61 -5.72
N SER A 69 -5.51 -4.27 -6.84
CA SER A 69 -4.60 -5.22 -7.49
C SER A 69 -3.36 -4.58 -8.12
N ARG A 70 -3.37 -3.28 -8.39
CA ARG A 70 -2.26 -2.58 -9.03
C ARG A 70 -1.45 -1.75 -8.05
N ASN A 71 -2.13 -1.10 -7.12
CA ASN A 71 -1.54 -0.07 -6.29
C ASN A 71 -1.26 -0.54 -4.85
N LEU A 72 -1.75 -1.71 -4.46
CA LEU A 72 -1.56 -2.21 -3.10
C LEU A 72 -1.09 -3.66 -3.04
N LEU A 73 -1.77 -4.60 -3.71
CA LEU A 73 -1.35 -6.01 -3.71
C LEU A 73 0.03 -6.19 -4.36
N ASP A 74 0.86 -7.00 -3.74
CA ASP A 74 2.26 -7.27 -4.13
C ASP A 74 3.20 -6.05 -4.07
N LYS A 75 2.73 -4.92 -3.51
CA LYS A 75 3.51 -3.68 -3.35
C LYS A 75 4.17 -3.62 -1.99
N LYS A 76 5.24 -2.83 -1.92
CA LYS A 76 5.90 -2.48 -0.67
C LYS A 76 5.09 -1.41 0.08
N ILE A 77 4.98 -1.58 1.38
CA ILE A 77 4.43 -0.60 2.32
C ILE A 77 5.35 -0.51 3.53
N VAL A 78 5.23 0.56 4.27
CA VAL A 78 5.95 0.70 5.54
C VAL A 78 5.02 0.29 6.68
N ASP A 79 5.46 -0.65 7.51
CA ASP A 79 4.90 -0.97 8.81
C ASP A 79 5.48 0.04 9.81
N ILE A 80 4.67 1.01 10.22
CA ILE A 80 5.09 2.11 11.09
C ILE A 80 5.51 1.58 12.48
N ASN A 81 4.73 0.67 13.03
CA ASN A 81 5.01 0.10 14.36
C ASN A 81 6.18 -0.89 14.34
N GLY A 82 6.31 -1.67 13.26
CA GLY A 82 7.43 -2.60 13.06
C GLY A 82 8.68 -1.93 12.48
N LYS A 83 8.61 -0.64 12.12
CA LYS A 83 9.71 0.16 11.56
C LYS A 83 10.43 -0.55 10.40
N GLN A 84 9.65 -1.12 9.51
CA GLN A 84 10.20 -1.95 8.43
C GLN A 84 9.37 -1.87 7.15
N VAL A 85 10.03 -2.16 6.03
CA VAL A 85 9.37 -2.30 4.73
C VAL A 85 8.87 -3.73 4.58
N VAL A 86 7.57 -3.88 4.32
CA VAL A 86 6.93 -5.18 4.09
C VAL A 86 6.18 -5.20 2.77
N ARG A 87 5.88 -6.40 2.27
CA ARG A 87 5.07 -6.56 1.06
C ARG A 87 3.65 -6.96 1.43
N VAL A 88 2.68 -6.36 0.74
CA VAL A 88 1.27 -6.71 0.88
C VAL A 88 0.97 -8.00 0.12
N ASP A 89 0.65 -9.06 0.84
CA ASP A 89 0.31 -10.36 0.24
C ASP A 89 -1.21 -10.57 0.13
N ASP A 90 -2.01 -10.00 1.04
CA ASP A 90 -3.48 -9.99 0.97
C ASP A 90 -4.07 -8.78 1.71
N LEU A 91 -5.38 -8.58 1.62
CA LEU A 91 -6.10 -7.43 2.18
C LEU A 91 -7.35 -7.87 2.93
N ARG A 92 -7.63 -7.18 4.03
CA ARG A 92 -8.90 -7.33 4.74
C ARG A 92 -9.82 -6.16 4.45
N ILE A 93 -11.03 -6.51 4.04
CA ILE A 93 -12.11 -5.55 3.79
C ILE A 93 -13.23 -5.88 4.78
N ALA A 94 -13.75 -4.86 5.45
CA ALA A 94 -14.89 -4.97 6.34
C ALA A 94 -15.93 -3.89 6.05
N GLU A 95 -17.16 -4.16 6.45
CA GLU A 95 -18.23 -3.17 6.41
C GLU A 95 -18.19 -2.31 7.68
N ILE A 96 -18.09 -1.00 7.49
CA ILE A 96 -18.08 0.00 8.56
C ILE A 96 -19.12 1.06 8.19
N ALA A 97 -20.13 1.24 9.03
CA ALA A 97 -21.21 2.21 8.83
C ALA A 97 -21.90 2.11 7.44
N GLY A 98 -22.11 0.87 6.96
CA GLY A 98 -22.74 0.63 5.66
C GLY A 98 -21.83 0.78 4.44
N GLU A 99 -20.54 1.00 4.64
CA GLU A 99 -19.54 1.11 3.59
C GLU A 99 -18.44 0.05 3.76
N TYR A 100 -18.02 -0.57 2.66
CA TYR A 100 -16.88 -1.47 2.68
C TYR A 100 -15.57 -0.70 2.63
N ARG A 101 -14.68 -1.00 3.56
CA ARG A 101 -13.37 -0.33 3.70
C ARG A 101 -12.24 -1.34 3.85
N VAL A 102 -11.06 -1.00 3.33
CA VAL A 102 -9.83 -1.75 3.60
C VAL A 102 -9.41 -1.42 5.03
N ILE A 103 -9.41 -2.41 5.90
CA ILE A 103 -9.13 -2.23 7.34
C ILE A 103 -7.74 -2.71 7.75
N ALA A 104 -7.17 -3.65 7.00
CA ALA A 104 -5.85 -4.19 7.28
C ALA A 104 -5.19 -4.75 6.03
N VAL A 105 -3.89 -4.89 6.09
CA VAL A 105 -3.07 -5.62 5.15
C VAL A 105 -2.53 -6.89 5.81
N GLU A 106 -2.36 -7.93 5.03
CA GLU A 106 -1.75 -9.16 5.47
C GLU A 106 -0.41 -9.35 4.76
N THR A 107 0.59 -9.66 5.54
CA THR A 107 1.94 -9.96 5.05
C THR A 107 2.30 -11.37 5.46
N GLY A 108 2.83 -12.14 4.54
CA GLY A 108 3.26 -13.49 4.82
C GLY A 108 2.81 -14.48 3.75
N PRO A 109 3.54 -15.57 3.67
CA PRO A 109 3.36 -16.51 2.56
C PRO A 109 2.03 -17.28 2.62
N LEU A 110 1.43 -17.51 3.80
CA LEU A 110 0.13 -18.17 3.89
C LEU A 110 -0.99 -17.28 3.32
N ALA A 111 -0.93 -15.96 3.55
CA ALA A 111 -1.83 -14.98 2.94
C ALA A 111 -1.79 -15.07 1.41
N LYS A 112 -0.59 -15.17 0.84
CA LYS A 112 -0.38 -15.34 -0.59
C LYS A 112 -0.95 -16.66 -1.11
N PHE A 113 -0.73 -17.78 -0.42
CA PHE A 113 -1.30 -19.08 -0.78
C PHE A 113 -2.83 -19.08 -0.68
N ARG A 114 -3.40 -18.37 0.32
CA ARG A 114 -4.84 -18.20 0.47
C ARG A 114 -5.43 -17.45 -0.73
N ARG A 115 -4.82 -16.33 -1.12
CA ARG A 115 -5.21 -15.55 -2.31
C ARG A 115 -5.16 -16.37 -3.60
N MET A 116 -4.17 -17.27 -3.73
CA MET A 116 -4.04 -18.18 -4.88
C MET A 116 -4.96 -19.40 -4.82
N ASN A 117 -5.80 -19.53 -3.79
CA ASN A 117 -6.66 -20.69 -3.52
C ASN A 117 -5.89 -22.02 -3.41
N CYS A 118 -4.65 -21.96 -2.94
CA CYS A 118 -3.72 -23.09 -2.79
C CYS A 118 -3.31 -23.33 -1.33
N GLN A 119 -4.20 -23.08 -0.38
CA GLN A 119 -3.91 -23.15 1.06
C GLN A 119 -3.37 -24.52 1.52
N GLY A 120 -3.87 -25.62 0.91
CA GLY A 120 -3.41 -26.97 1.20
C GLY A 120 -1.93 -27.17 0.89
N LEU A 121 -1.47 -26.66 -0.25
CA LEU A 121 -0.07 -26.71 -0.65
C LEU A 121 0.81 -25.86 0.29
N GLY A 122 0.36 -24.66 0.66
CA GLY A 122 1.09 -23.81 1.59
C GLY A 122 1.33 -24.49 2.93
N LYS A 123 0.28 -25.04 3.56
CA LYS A 123 0.39 -25.76 4.83
C LYS A 123 1.29 -26.99 4.74
N PHE A 124 1.26 -27.71 3.62
CA PHE A 124 2.12 -28.87 3.38
C PHE A 124 3.59 -28.49 3.28
N PHE A 125 3.93 -27.42 2.54
CA PHE A 125 5.30 -26.91 2.43
C PHE A 125 5.86 -26.47 3.78
N TYR A 126 5.06 -25.75 4.58
CA TYR A 126 5.50 -25.28 5.91
C TYR A 126 5.71 -26.42 6.89
N LYS A 127 4.89 -27.45 6.83
CA LYS A 127 5.07 -28.67 7.64
C LYS A 127 6.38 -29.40 7.31
N ILE A 128 6.81 -29.36 6.05
CA ILE A 128 8.08 -29.99 5.63
C ILE A 128 9.29 -29.17 6.08
N ILE A 129 9.19 -27.83 6.05
CA ILE A 129 10.33 -26.93 6.37
C ILE A 129 10.49 -26.71 7.89
N ASN A 130 9.54 -27.22 8.68
CA ASN A 130 9.51 -27.10 10.15
C ASN A 130 9.66 -25.66 10.65
N LYS A 131 9.10 -24.69 9.92
CA LYS A 131 9.05 -23.28 10.27
C LYS A 131 7.61 -22.87 10.55
N ASP A 132 7.38 -22.36 11.75
CA ASP A 132 6.14 -21.67 12.08
C ASP A 132 6.16 -20.28 11.44
N TYR A 133 5.48 -20.15 10.31
CA TYR A 133 5.26 -18.85 9.67
C TYR A 133 3.86 -18.36 10.07
N GLU A 134 3.81 -17.35 10.88
CA GLU A 134 2.59 -16.61 11.15
C GLU A 134 2.45 -15.48 10.13
N ASP A 135 1.28 -15.42 9.47
CA ASP A 135 0.91 -14.26 8.70
C ASP A 135 0.71 -13.09 9.67
N LYS A 136 1.41 -11.98 9.42
CA LYS A 136 1.23 -10.76 10.20
C LYS A 136 0.09 -9.95 9.60
N VAL A 137 -0.83 -9.53 10.45
CA VAL A 137 -1.93 -8.61 10.10
C VAL A 137 -1.57 -7.24 10.62
N LEU A 138 -1.47 -6.27 9.72
CA LEU A 138 -1.18 -4.88 10.03
C LEU A 138 -2.45 -4.06 9.82
N MET A 139 -2.87 -3.30 10.81
CA MET A 139 -4.03 -2.42 10.67
C MET A 139 -3.69 -1.27 9.71
N TRP A 140 -4.69 -0.76 9.01
CA TRP A 140 -4.47 0.33 8.05
C TRP A 140 -3.85 1.58 8.67
N ASP A 141 -4.17 1.84 9.94
CA ASP A 141 -3.63 2.98 10.69
C ASP A 141 -2.13 2.83 10.99
N ASP A 142 -1.62 1.60 11.00
CA ASP A 142 -0.23 1.27 11.31
C ASP A 142 0.65 1.14 10.06
N VAL A 143 0.11 1.41 8.88
CA VAL A 143 0.85 1.28 7.63
C VAL A 143 0.86 2.57 6.81
N GLU A 144 1.93 2.80 6.05
CA GLU A 144 2.02 3.86 5.04
C GLU A 144 2.22 3.23 3.66
N SER A 145 1.32 3.55 2.72
CA SER A 145 1.39 3.04 1.36
C SER A 145 2.16 4.00 0.46
N LEU A 146 3.24 3.53 -0.14
CA LEU A 146 4.10 4.32 -1.02
C LEU A 146 3.45 4.63 -2.37
N GLU A 147 2.53 3.79 -2.82
CA GLU A 147 1.88 3.89 -4.13
C GLU A 147 0.55 4.67 -4.10
N MET A 148 -0.04 4.85 -2.90
CA MET A 148 -1.34 5.48 -2.74
C MET A 148 -1.25 6.96 -2.32
N VAL A 149 -0.05 7.53 -2.40
CA VAL A 149 0.15 8.95 -2.15
C VAL A 149 -0.41 9.76 -3.31
N ASN A 150 -1.37 10.61 -3.02
CA ASN A 150 -2.00 11.44 -4.04
C ASN A 150 -1.14 12.66 -4.35
N LYS A 151 -0.36 12.59 -5.42
CA LYS A 151 0.51 13.68 -5.90
C LYS A 151 -0.25 14.95 -6.33
N ASN A 152 -1.57 14.88 -6.49
CA ASN A 152 -2.41 15.98 -6.99
C ASN A 152 -3.19 16.72 -5.90
N LEU A 153 -3.19 16.24 -4.66
CA LEU A 153 -3.83 16.94 -3.54
C LEU A 153 -2.77 17.72 -2.75
N GLN A 154 -2.64 18.99 -3.03
CA GLN A 154 -1.78 19.96 -2.29
C GLN A 154 -2.18 20.16 -0.82
N ILE A 155 -3.08 19.37 -0.26
CA ILE A 155 -3.69 19.58 1.05
C ILE A 155 -3.23 18.57 2.11
N SER A 156 -2.61 17.44 1.74
CA SER A 156 -2.05 16.53 2.73
C SER A 156 -0.55 16.38 2.53
N VAL A 157 0.19 16.49 3.62
CA VAL A 157 1.63 16.16 3.64
C VAL A 157 1.75 14.68 3.24
N PRO A 158 2.39 14.36 2.11
CA PRO A 158 2.62 12.98 1.74
C PRO A 158 3.43 12.30 2.86
N TYR A 159 3.14 11.01 3.10
CA TYR A 159 3.87 10.21 4.08
C TYR A 159 3.84 10.77 5.53
N LYS A 160 2.73 11.40 5.94
CA LYS A 160 2.58 12.00 7.28
C LYS A 160 2.93 11.05 8.43
N LYS A 161 2.66 9.75 8.27
CA LYS A 161 2.98 8.77 9.33
C LYS A 161 4.50 8.54 9.45
N LEU A 162 5.25 8.65 8.35
CA LEU A 162 6.71 8.52 8.37
C LEU A 162 7.37 9.70 9.09
N SER A 163 6.83 10.91 8.95
CA SER A 163 7.36 12.09 9.64
C SER A 163 7.20 12.06 11.17
N THR A 164 6.56 11.05 11.72
CA THR A 164 6.45 10.86 13.18
C THR A 164 7.48 9.85 13.72
N LEU A 165 8.26 9.23 12.85
CA LEU A 165 9.29 8.27 13.25
C LEU A 165 10.56 8.97 13.73
N HIS A 166 11.36 8.27 14.54
CA HIS A 166 12.70 8.71 14.87
C HIS A 166 13.61 8.67 13.64
N PRO A 167 14.56 9.63 13.47
CA PRO A 167 15.46 9.68 12.31
C PRO A 167 16.15 8.37 12.00
N ALA A 168 16.68 7.66 13.01
CA ALA A 168 17.34 6.37 12.83
C ALA A 168 16.40 5.29 12.25
N ASP A 169 15.16 5.21 12.75
CA ASP A 169 14.17 4.26 12.23
C ASP A 169 13.76 4.60 10.78
N LEU A 170 13.69 5.89 10.47
CA LEU A 170 13.40 6.36 9.13
C LEU A 170 14.56 6.08 8.18
N ALA A 171 15.82 6.21 8.63
CA ALA A 171 17.00 5.84 7.87
C ALA A 171 16.98 4.36 7.48
N ASP A 172 16.76 3.46 8.44
CA ASP A 172 16.62 2.01 8.18
C ASP A 172 15.54 1.69 7.14
N ILE A 173 14.39 2.36 7.21
CA ILE A 173 13.31 2.20 6.23
C ILE A 173 13.78 2.66 4.85
N LEU A 174 14.38 3.83 4.75
CA LEU A 174 14.81 4.44 3.50
C LEU A 174 15.87 3.62 2.78
N GLU A 175 16.80 3.01 3.51
CA GLU A 175 17.83 2.13 2.95
C GLU A 175 17.24 0.87 2.29
N ASN A 176 16.09 0.40 2.78
CA ASN A 176 15.37 -0.77 2.24
C ASN A 176 14.42 -0.45 1.07
N LEU A 177 14.33 0.83 0.66
CA LEU A 177 13.49 1.27 -0.46
C LEU A 177 14.30 1.43 -1.75
N ASP A 178 13.57 1.45 -2.86
CA ASP A 178 14.15 1.84 -4.16
C ASP A 178 14.37 3.36 -4.24
N ALA A 179 15.27 3.80 -5.12
CA ALA A 179 15.66 5.20 -5.28
C ALA A 179 14.47 6.16 -5.51
N SER A 180 13.46 5.73 -6.27
CA SER A 180 12.28 6.57 -6.54
C SER A 180 11.43 6.80 -5.30
N SER A 181 11.21 5.74 -4.50
CA SER A 181 10.44 5.82 -3.26
C SER A 181 11.21 6.64 -2.20
N ARG A 182 12.53 6.41 -2.07
CA ARG A 182 13.41 7.19 -1.20
C ARG A 182 13.32 8.68 -1.50
N LYS A 183 13.54 9.05 -2.76
CA LYS A 183 13.43 10.44 -3.20
C LYS A 183 12.12 11.08 -2.80
N GLN A 184 11.00 10.40 -3.09
CA GLN A 184 9.67 10.93 -2.81
C GLN A 184 9.44 11.18 -1.32
N ILE A 185 9.96 10.30 -0.46
CA ILE A 185 9.86 10.47 0.99
C ILE A 185 10.72 11.65 1.44
N PHE A 186 12.01 11.70 1.06
CA PHE A 186 12.91 12.79 1.42
C PHE A 186 12.37 14.16 1.01
N GLU A 187 11.86 14.29 -0.22
CA GLU A 187 11.24 15.54 -0.72
C GLU A 187 10.01 15.96 0.08
N SER A 188 9.42 15.05 0.84
CA SER A 188 8.23 15.33 1.66
C SER A 188 8.53 15.62 3.14
N LEU A 189 9.75 15.33 3.61
CA LEU A 189 10.17 15.61 4.97
C LEU A 189 10.44 17.11 5.16
N ASP A 190 10.23 17.59 6.38
CA ASP A 190 10.73 18.91 6.76
C ASP A 190 12.27 18.93 6.81
N GLU A 191 12.83 20.12 6.89
CA GLU A 191 14.26 20.35 6.78
C GLU A 191 15.06 19.64 7.89
N ASP A 192 14.60 19.79 9.13
CA ASP A 192 15.27 19.26 10.31
C ASP A 192 15.25 17.71 10.30
N LEU A 193 14.06 17.13 10.08
CA LEU A 193 13.92 15.67 10.04
C LEU A 193 14.70 15.05 8.87
N ALA A 194 14.75 15.72 7.71
CA ALA A 194 15.50 15.26 6.56
C ALA A 194 17.01 15.26 6.83
N ALA A 195 17.54 16.31 7.50
CA ALA A 195 18.95 16.41 7.88
C ALA A 195 19.32 15.35 8.91
N ASP A 196 18.55 15.23 10.00
CA ASP A 196 18.76 14.23 11.05
C ASP A 196 18.69 12.81 10.48
N THR A 197 17.73 12.55 9.56
CA THR A 197 17.63 11.22 8.92
C THR A 197 18.84 10.94 8.03
N LEU A 198 19.33 11.94 7.28
CA LEU A 198 20.52 11.74 6.44
C LEU A 198 21.77 11.48 7.29
N GLU A 199 21.87 12.06 8.49
CA GLU A 199 22.97 11.79 9.42
C GLU A 199 23.00 10.32 9.85
N GLU A 200 21.86 9.73 10.13
CA GLU A 200 21.71 8.33 10.57
C GLU A 200 21.91 7.30 9.43
N ILE A 201 21.79 7.70 8.16
CA ILE A 201 21.97 6.81 7.01
C ILE A 201 23.42 6.32 6.91
N GLU A 202 23.62 5.03 6.58
CA GLU A 202 24.94 4.45 6.37
C GLU A 202 25.73 5.22 5.29
N PRO A 203 27.05 5.48 5.51
CA PRO A 203 27.86 6.32 4.61
C PRO A 203 27.85 5.88 3.15
N GLU A 204 27.69 4.60 2.88
CA GLU A 204 27.63 4.05 1.53
C GLU A 204 26.39 4.50 0.74
N TYR A 205 25.25 4.78 1.43
CA TYR A 205 24.02 5.22 0.80
C TYR A 205 23.90 6.75 0.71
N LYS A 206 24.56 7.52 1.62
CA LYS A 206 24.44 9.00 1.69
C LYS A 206 24.65 9.67 0.34
N SER A 207 25.75 9.34 -0.35
CA SER A 207 26.09 9.96 -1.64
C SER A 207 25.06 9.64 -2.74
N SER A 208 24.48 8.44 -2.72
CA SER A 208 23.45 8.05 -3.69
C SER A 208 22.17 8.82 -3.42
N ILE A 209 21.77 8.95 -2.17
CA ILE A 209 20.54 9.64 -1.75
C ILE A 209 20.61 11.12 -2.14
N ILE A 210 21.70 11.82 -1.80
CA ILE A 210 21.89 13.23 -2.13
C ILE A 210 21.80 13.48 -3.65
N LYS A 211 22.36 12.57 -4.46
CA LYS A 211 22.28 12.67 -5.94
C LYS A 211 20.86 12.47 -6.48
N ASP A 212 20.04 11.70 -5.78
CA ASP A 212 18.67 11.43 -6.19
C ASP A 212 17.72 12.59 -5.85
N LEU A 213 18.06 13.47 -4.88
CA LEU A 213 17.25 14.62 -4.47
C LEU A 213 17.21 15.71 -5.56
N SER A 214 16.24 16.61 -5.46
CA SER A 214 16.26 17.87 -6.18
C SER A 214 17.41 18.74 -5.66
N GLU A 215 17.95 19.60 -6.51
CA GLU A 215 19.03 20.51 -6.11
C GLU A 215 18.65 21.36 -4.89
N ALA A 216 17.42 21.88 -4.89
CA ALA A 216 16.90 22.68 -3.78
C ALA A 216 16.86 21.87 -2.47
N LYS A 217 16.34 20.63 -2.50
CA LYS A 217 16.24 19.78 -1.31
C LYS A 217 17.61 19.31 -0.83
N ALA A 218 18.51 19.02 -1.72
CA ALA A 218 19.89 18.64 -1.37
C ALA A 218 20.63 19.77 -0.62
N VAL A 219 20.49 21.02 -1.11
CA VAL A 219 21.06 22.19 -0.42
C VAL A 219 20.44 22.38 0.96
N GLU A 220 19.10 22.39 1.03
CA GLU A 220 18.35 22.52 2.27
C GLU A 220 18.79 21.51 3.33
N VAL A 221 18.87 20.23 2.96
CA VAL A 221 19.28 19.16 3.88
C VAL A 221 20.74 19.34 4.33
N LEU A 222 21.65 19.65 3.42
CA LEU A 222 23.08 19.83 3.74
C LEU A 222 23.35 21.07 4.60
N GLU A 223 22.58 22.15 4.44
CA GLU A 223 22.71 23.36 5.26
C GLU A 223 22.22 23.13 6.70
N ASN A 224 21.29 22.21 6.91
CA ASN A 224 20.74 21.88 8.23
C ASN A 224 21.45 20.71 8.91
N MET A 225 22.41 20.06 8.26
CA MET A 225 23.23 19.01 8.91
C MET A 225 24.12 19.63 10.00
N PRO A 226 24.27 18.94 11.15
CA PRO A 226 25.24 19.35 12.18
C PRO A 226 26.65 19.44 11.59
N ASN A 227 27.40 20.48 11.99
CA ASN A 227 28.81 20.58 11.65
C ASN A 227 29.61 19.62 12.55
N ASP A 228 30.18 18.58 11.95
CA ASP A 228 31.19 17.73 12.60
C ASP A 228 32.54 18.46 12.80
#